data_b2fdd10eee626843793a62bcc062aac0
#
_entry.id   b2fdd10eee626843793a62bcc062aac0
#
_cell.length_a   1.000
_cell.length_b   1.000
_cell.length_c   1.000
_cell.angle_alpha   90.00
_cell.angle_beta   90.00
_cell.angle_gamma   90.00
#
_symmetry.space_group_name_H-M   'P 1'
#
loop_
_entity.id
_entity.type
_entity.pdbx_description
1 polymer ?
#
loop_
_entity_poly.entity_id
_entity_poly.type
_entity_poly.pdbx_seq_one_letter_code
_entity_poly.pdbx_strand_id
1 'polypeptide(L)'
;MIVWLASYPKSGNTLVRALLSSYFFSNDGIFNFEIIKNIKQFPHIGLFENLGIDIKNEKEVIKNYVNAQASINKKDSIQFCKTHSYLFNIDNNPFTDLNNSLGAIYIVRDPRNVVTSYAHHNSISIKESAERMINSINYGGNLESDNISDRTKVYMGSWSSNFNSWKSFKSPGKYLLVKYEDLINDKEKTFYQILNFIHKLKNYAINYGIEISSVPWLDGTKPIIDLDTNENKT
;
A
#
# COMPACT_ATOMS: atom_id res chain seq x y z
N MET A 1 -6.36 3.59 11.84
CA MET A 1 -6.32 4.28 10.52
C MET A 1 -5.36 3.56 9.56
N ILE A 2 -5.55 3.72 8.25
CA ILE A 2 -4.79 3.00 7.21
C ILE A 2 -3.56 3.82 6.78
N VAL A 3 -2.41 3.18 6.74
CA VAL A 3 -1.22 3.62 5.98
C VAL A 3 -1.14 2.79 4.71
N TRP A 4 -1.29 3.45 3.57
CA TRP A 4 -1.29 2.80 2.27
C TRP A 4 0.12 2.46 1.80
N LEU A 5 0.32 1.23 1.35
CA LEU A 5 1.48 0.80 0.57
C LEU A 5 1.04 0.71 -0.88
N ALA A 6 1.10 1.83 -1.57
CA ALA A 6 0.59 1.97 -2.93
C ALA A 6 1.70 1.88 -3.96
N SER A 7 1.42 1.28 -5.09
CA SER A 7 2.35 1.20 -6.23
C SER A 7 1.66 0.70 -7.48
N TYR A 8 2.19 1.04 -8.64
CA TYR A 8 1.90 0.25 -9.83
C TYR A 8 2.45 -1.17 -9.67
N PRO A 9 1.84 -2.22 -10.26
CA PRO A 9 2.38 -3.58 -10.18
C PRO A 9 3.86 -3.66 -10.58
N LYS A 10 4.61 -4.60 -9.99
CA LYS A 10 6.04 -4.85 -10.28
C LYS A 10 7.00 -3.73 -9.89
N SER A 11 6.55 -2.77 -9.07
CA SER A 11 7.37 -1.65 -8.57
C SER A 11 8.07 -1.91 -7.24
N GLY A 12 8.02 -3.15 -6.70
CA GLY A 12 8.73 -3.50 -5.46
C GLY A 12 7.87 -3.50 -4.19
N ASN A 13 6.54 -3.44 -4.31
CA ASN A 13 5.62 -3.45 -3.16
C ASN A 13 5.85 -4.65 -2.23
N THR A 14 6.09 -5.85 -2.80
CA THR A 14 6.37 -7.06 -2.01
C THR A 14 7.64 -6.92 -1.15
N LEU A 15 8.70 -6.28 -1.67
CA LEU A 15 9.94 -6.06 -0.91
C LEU A 15 9.68 -5.13 0.28
N VAL A 16 8.99 -4.01 0.07
CA VAL A 16 8.63 -3.09 1.17
C VAL A 16 7.75 -3.79 2.20
N ARG A 17 6.75 -4.57 1.75
CA ARG A 17 5.92 -5.37 2.66
C ARG A 17 6.72 -6.40 3.44
N ALA A 18 7.68 -7.07 2.82
CA ALA A 18 8.54 -8.03 3.48
C ALA A 18 9.36 -7.35 4.59
N LEU A 19 10.00 -6.22 4.30
CA LEU A 19 10.77 -5.44 5.27
C LEU A 19 9.90 -4.97 6.43
N LEU A 20 8.74 -4.37 6.15
CA LEU A 20 7.81 -3.93 7.18
C LEU A 20 7.26 -5.10 8.00
N SER A 21 6.96 -6.23 7.35
CA SER A 21 6.45 -7.41 8.05
C SER A 21 7.49 -8.02 8.97
N SER A 22 8.76 -8.12 8.54
CA SER A 22 9.86 -8.59 9.38
C SER A 22 10.08 -7.67 10.57
N TYR A 23 9.99 -6.36 10.35
CA TYR A 23 10.20 -5.38 11.40
C TYR A 23 9.07 -5.37 12.42
N PHE A 24 7.79 -5.42 11.97
CA PHE A 24 6.63 -5.20 12.82
C PHE A 24 6.00 -6.47 13.38
N PHE A 25 6.07 -7.57 12.66
CA PHE A 25 5.32 -8.79 12.97
C PHE A 25 6.21 -10.02 13.22
N SER A 26 7.54 -9.87 13.15
CA SER A 26 8.48 -10.93 13.52
C SER A 26 9.10 -10.64 14.89
N ASN A 27 9.38 -11.68 15.67
CA ASN A 27 10.10 -11.55 16.93
C ASN A 27 11.61 -11.48 16.76
N ASP A 28 12.13 -12.05 15.66
CA ASP A 28 13.56 -12.21 15.37
C ASP A 28 14.04 -11.37 14.17
N GLY A 29 13.12 -10.62 13.52
CA GLY A 29 13.40 -9.86 12.30
C GLY A 29 13.47 -10.70 11.03
N ILE A 30 13.25 -12.02 11.10
CA ILE A 30 13.34 -12.92 9.95
C ILE A 30 12.01 -12.90 9.18
N PHE A 31 12.13 -12.73 7.85
CA PHE A 31 10.97 -12.78 6.96
C PHE A 31 10.50 -14.20 6.73
N ASN A 32 9.19 -14.39 6.73
CA ASN A 32 8.50 -15.53 6.15
C ASN A 32 7.18 -15.11 5.49
N PHE A 33 6.61 -15.96 4.63
CA PHE A 33 5.38 -15.62 3.91
C PHE A 33 4.12 -15.61 4.76
N GLU A 34 4.17 -16.13 5.99
CA GLU A 34 3.03 -16.04 6.90
C GLU A 34 2.89 -14.64 7.48
N ILE A 35 4.00 -14.00 7.89
CA ILE A 35 3.93 -12.67 8.51
C ILE A 35 3.53 -11.57 7.51
N ILE A 36 3.77 -11.74 6.19
CA ILE A 36 3.36 -10.76 5.19
C ILE A 36 1.83 -10.63 5.09
N LYS A 37 1.08 -11.64 5.52
CA LYS A 37 -0.38 -11.65 5.55
C LYS A 37 -0.96 -10.63 6.54
N ASN A 38 -0.16 -10.14 7.49
CA ASN A 38 -0.56 -9.06 8.40
C ASN A 38 -0.76 -7.72 7.65
N ILE A 39 -0.09 -7.55 6.50
CA ILE A 39 -0.31 -6.41 5.61
C ILE A 39 -1.31 -6.83 4.54
N LYS A 40 -2.57 -6.48 4.77
CA LYS A 40 -3.69 -6.88 3.91
C LYS A 40 -3.65 -6.18 2.55
N GLN A 41 -4.26 -6.79 1.56
CA GLN A 41 -4.52 -6.15 0.27
C GLN A 41 -5.88 -5.47 0.28
N PHE A 42 -5.96 -4.29 -0.33
CA PHE A 42 -7.20 -3.61 -0.64
C PHE A 42 -7.21 -3.17 -2.13
N PRO A 43 -8.31 -3.33 -2.86
CA PRO A 43 -9.55 -3.97 -2.43
C PRO A 43 -9.39 -5.49 -2.22
N HIS A 44 -10.29 -6.05 -1.43
CA HIS A 44 -10.45 -7.49 -1.25
C HIS A 44 -11.93 -7.83 -1.20
N ILE A 45 -12.36 -8.78 -2.03
CA ILE A 45 -13.77 -9.04 -2.28
C ILE A 45 -14.54 -9.38 -1.01
N GLY A 46 -13.96 -10.17 -0.12
CA GLY A 46 -14.60 -10.55 1.14
C GLY A 46 -14.96 -9.38 2.07
N LEU A 47 -14.34 -8.20 1.88
CA LEU A 47 -14.74 -7.01 2.64
C LEU A 47 -16.11 -6.50 2.21
N PHE A 48 -16.40 -6.56 0.92
CA PHE A 48 -17.66 -6.14 0.35
C PHE A 48 -18.75 -7.18 0.61
N GLU A 49 -18.45 -8.48 0.47
CA GLU A 49 -19.35 -9.57 0.82
C GLU A 49 -19.80 -9.50 2.30
N ASN A 50 -18.85 -9.23 3.23
CA ASN A 50 -19.16 -9.08 4.66
C ASN A 50 -20.05 -7.87 4.97
N LEU A 51 -20.10 -6.87 4.08
CA LEU A 51 -21.01 -5.73 4.15
C LEU A 51 -22.35 -6.00 3.44
N GLY A 52 -22.55 -7.18 2.90
CA GLY A 52 -23.75 -7.54 2.13
C GLY A 52 -23.83 -6.88 0.76
N ILE A 53 -22.70 -6.42 0.21
CA ILE A 53 -22.63 -5.77 -1.09
C ILE A 53 -22.61 -6.81 -2.19
N ASP A 54 -23.45 -6.63 -3.20
CA ASP A 54 -23.40 -7.45 -4.41
C ASP A 54 -22.14 -7.16 -5.21
N ILE A 55 -21.19 -8.07 -5.14
CA ILE A 55 -19.88 -7.96 -5.80
C ILE A 55 -19.97 -7.97 -7.33
N LYS A 56 -21.07 -8.42 -7.92
CA LYS A 56 -21.33 -8.38 -9.36
C LYS A 56 -21.77 -6.98 -9.81
N ASN A 57 -22.27 -6.17 -8.90
CA ASN A 57 -22.64 -4.78 -9.14
C ASN A 57 -21.44 -3.85 -8.90
N GLU A 58 -20.68 -3.59 -9.97
CA GLU A 58 -19.48 -2.76 -9.91
C GLU A 58 -19.73 -1.36 -9.31
N LYS A 59 -20.87 -0.75 -9.63
CA LYS A 59 -21.21 0.59 -9.10
C LYS A 59 -21.44 0.53 -7.59
N GLU A 60 -22.05 -0.52 -7.10
CA GLU A 60 -22.26 -0.73 -5.68
C GLU A 60 -20.95 -0.97 -4.93
N VAL A 61 -20.06 -1.77 -5.52
CA VAL A 61 -18.71 -1.99 -4.99
C VAL A 61 -17.96 -0.68 -4.89
N ILE A 62 -17.90 0.15 -5.96
CA ILE A 62 -17.22 1.45 -5.96
C ILE A 62 -17.80 2.38 -4.90
N LYS A 63 -19.12 2.48 -4.81
CA LYS A 63 -19.84 3.32 -3.83
C LYS A 63 -19.47 2.97 -2.39
N ASN A 64 -19.09 1.73 -2.13
CA ASN A 64 -18.79 1.23 -0.79
C ASN A 64 -17.30 1.09 -0.47
N TYR A 65 -16.40 1.62 -1.29
CA TYR A 65 -14.95 1.56 -1.02
C TYR A 65 -14.58 2.17 0.33
N VAL A 66 -15.10 3.34 0.65
CA VAL A 66 -14.85 4.03 1.93
C VAL A 66 -15.45 3.26 3.10
N ASN A 67 -16.67 2.72 2.96
CA ASN A 67 -17.31 1.89 3.98
C ASN A 67 -16.53 0.58 4.24
N ALA A 68 -16.03 -0.07 3.16
CA ALA A 68 -15.19 -1.25 3.30
C ALA A 68 -13.88 -0.96 4.04
N GLN A 69 -13.30 0.21 3.84
CA GLN A 69 -12.13 0.65 4.59
C GLN A 69 -12.45 0.94 6.05
N ALA A 70 -13.58 1.57 6.34
CA ALA A 70 -14.04 1.80 7.71
C ALA A 70 -14.16 0.49 8.51
N SER A 71 -14.55 -0.61 7.85
CA SER A 71 -14.63 -1.94 8.50
C SER A 71 -13.25 -2.52 8.87
N ILE A 72 -12.18 -2.10 8.17
CA ILE A 72 -10.79 -2.50 8.47
C ILE A 72 -10.20 -1.62 9.57
N ASN A 73 -10.62 -0.36 9.63
CA ASN A 73 -10.12 0.61 10.59
C ASN A 73 -10.51 0.20 12.00
N LYS A 74 -9.60 -0.44 12.69
CA LYS A 74 -9.73 -0.61 14.15
C LYS A 74 -9.46 0.73 14.80
N LYS A 75 -10.32 1.15 15.72
CA LYS A 75 -10.02 2.24 16.63
C LYS A 75 -8.68 1.91 17.28
N ASP A 76 -7.83 2.89 17.46
CA ASP A 76 -6.58 2.81 18.22
C ASP A 76 -5.43 2.01 17.58
N SER A 77 -5.47 1.73 16.26
CA SER A 77 -4.35 1.06 15.60
C SER A 77 -4.04 1.59 14.19
N ILE A 78 -2.78 1.51 13.82
CA ILE A 78 -2.34 1.71 12.42
C ILE A 78 -2.45 0.38 11.69
N GLN A 79 -3.15 0.39 10.56
CA GLN A 79 -3.26 -0.75 9.66
C GLN A 79 -2.48 -0.45 8.38
N PHE A 80 -1.60 -1.36 7.97
CA PHE A 80 -0.97 -1.27 6.66
C PHE A 80 -1.83 -1.99 5.62
N CYS A 81 -2.12 -1.31 4.52
CA CYS A 81 -2.85 -1.92 3.41
C CYS A 81 -2.10 -1.74 2.09
N LYS A 82 -1.82 -2.84 1.41
CA LYS A 82 -1.26 -2.82 0.05
C LYS A 82 -2.36 -2.52 -0.96
N THR A 83 -2.05 -1.66 -1.94
CA THR A 83 -2.91 -1.48 -3.10
C THR A 83 -2.11 -1.27 -4.39
N HIS A 84 -2.72 -1.66 -5.51
CA HIS A 84 -2.28 -1.31 -6.86
C HIS A 84 -3.28 -0.40 -7.58
N SER A 85 -4.41 -0.08 -6.94
CA SER A 85 -5.36 0.90 -7.50
C SER A 85 -4.73 2.29 -7.55
N TYR A 86 -5.08 3.05 -8.59
CA TYR A 86 -4.84 4.48 -8.56
C TYR A 86 -5.78 5.17 -7.56
N LEU A 87 -5.44 6.35 -7.12
CA LEU A 87 -6.29 7.14 -6.22
C LEU A 87 -7.40 7.81 -7.05
N PHE A 88 -8.46 7.08 -7.28
CA PHE A 88 -9.56 7.51 -8.12
C PHE A 88 -10.65 8.29 -7.37
N ASN A 89 -11.47 8.99 -8.13
CA ASN A 89 -12.80 9.43 -7.74
C ASN A 89 -13.74 9.13 -8.91
N ILE A 90 -14.52 8.05 -8.82
CA ILE A 90 -15.42 7.58 -9.85
C ILE A 90 -16.86 7.89 -9.41
N ASP A 91 -17.60 8.67 -10.20
CA ASP A 91 -18.96 9.06 -9.90
C ASP A 91 -19.14 9.65 -8.49
N ASN A 92 -18.21 10.51 -8.07
CA ASN A 92 -18.12 11.09 -6.72
C ASN A 92 -17.88 10.09 -5.58
N ASN A 93 -17.45 8.87 -5.92
CA ASN A 93 -17.05 7.88 -4.93
C ASN A 93 -15.51 7.78 -4.94
N PRO A 94 -14.82 8.34 -3.92
CA PRO A 94 -13.37 8.33 -3.86
C PRO A 94 -12.84 6.93 -3.49
N PHE A 95 -11.62 6.62 -3.95
CA PHE A 95 -10.91 5.42 -3.50
C PHE A 95 -10.79 5.35 -1.98
N THR A 96 -10.49 6.47 -1.34
CA THR A 96 -10.36 6.60 0.11
C THR A 96 -10.63 8.04 0.56
N ASP A 97 -10.78 8.24 1.86
CA ASP A 97 -10.93 9.55 2.48
C ASP A 97 -9.91 9.77 3.63
N LEU A 98 -9.91 10.97 4.19
CA LEU A 98 -9.01 11.35 5.28
C LEU A 98 -9.41 10.74 6.63
N ASN A 99 -10.66 10.29 6.79
CA ASN A 99 -11.11 9.63 8.01
C ASN A 99 -10.56 8.20 8.10
N ASN A 100 -10.37 7.56 6.94
CA ASN A 100 -9.82 6.21 6.85
C ASN A 100 -8.30 6.19 6.69
N SER A 101 -7.72 7.22 6.05
CA SER A 101 -6.30 7.22 5.65
C SER A 101 -5.45 8.10 6.55
N LEU A 102 -4.45 7.52 7.20
CA LEU A 102 -3.45 8.25 7.97
C LEU A 102 -2.34 8.80 7.06
N GLY A 103 -1.93 8.02 6.06
CA GLY A 103 -0.90 8.42 5.11
C GLY A 103 -0.69 7.40 4.00
N ALA A 104 0.21 7.71 3.07
CA ALA A 104 0.55 6.85 1.94
C ALA A 104 2.07 6.79 1.69
N ILE A 105 2.57 5.58 1.50
CA ILE A 105 3.90 5.28 0.99
C ILE A 105 3.72 4.79 -0.44
N TYR A 106 4.15 5.58 -1.41
CA TYR A 106 4.07 5.20 -2.81
C TYR A 106 5.41 4.68 -3.30
N ILE A 107 5.43 3.43 -3.77
CA ILE A 107 6.62 2.80 -4.30
C ILE A 107 6.60 2.95 -5.83
N VAL A 108 7.59 3.66 -6.37
CA VAL A 108 7.76 3.86 -7.81
C VAL A 108 9.00 3.11 -8.31
N ARG A 109 8.95 2.62 -9.51
CA ARG A 109 10.07 2.01 -10.23
C ARG A 109 10.14 2.55 -11.64
N ASP A 110 11.34 2.64 -12.21
CA ASP A 110 11.54 3.03 -13.61
C ASP A 110 10.61 2.21 -14.52
N PRO A 111 9.74 2.87 -15.32
CA PRO A 111 8.76 2.18 -16.16
C PRO A 111 9.39 1.23 -17.16
N ARG A 112 10.63 1.49 -17.60
CA ARG A 112 11.40 0.61 -18.49
C ARG A 112 11.71 -0.75 -17.84
N ASN A 113 11.94 -0.74 -16.52
CA ASN A 113 12.14 -1.95 -15.74
C ASN A 113 10.81 -2.59 -15.32
N VAL A 114 9.77 -1.79 -15.15
CA VAL A 114 8.42 -2.31 -14.87
C VAL A 114 7.89 -3.09 -16.07
N VAL A 115 8.03 -2.55 -17.31
CA VAL A 115 7.49 -3.19 -18.51
C VAL A 115 8.03 -4.60 -18.72
N THR A 116 9.33 -4.81 -18.54
CA THR A 116 9.95 -6.14 -18.67
C THR A 116 9.50 -7.08 -17.56
N SER A 117 9.47 -6.60 -16.31
CA SER A 117 9.02 -7.40 -15.15
C SER A 117 7.54 -7.75 -15.23
N TYR A 118 6.71 -6.86 -15.78
CA TYR A 118 5.27 -7.09 -15.96
C TYR A 118 5.02 -8.08 -17.11
N ALA A 119 5.76 -7.96 -18.22
CA ALA A 119 5.71 -8.89 -19.34
C ALA A 119 6.03 -10.33 -18.88
N HIS A 120 7.13 -10.51 -18.16
CA HIS A 120 7.53 -11.81 -17.63
C HIS A 120 6.49 -12.39 -16.67
N HIS A 121 5.96 -11.56 -15.75
CA HIS A 121 5.00 -12.01 -14.74
C HIS A 121 3.66 -12.47 -15.35
N ASN A 122 3.23 -11.85 -16.43
CA ASN A 122 1.95 -12.17 -17.07
C ASN A 122 2.11 -13.07 -18.30
N SER A 123 3.33 -13.52 -18.61
CA SER A 123 3.63 -14.34 -19.79
C SER A 123 3.15 -13.70 -21.11
N ILE A 124 3.37 -12.37 -21.24
CA ILE A 124 3.00 -11.57 -22.41
C ILE A 124 4.25 -10.93 -23.05
N SER A 125 4.11 -10.43 -24.27
CA SER A 125 5.18 -9.70 -24.93
C SER A 125 5.49 -8.37 -24.25
N ILE A 126 6.73 -7.85 -24.43
CA ILE A 126 7.12 -6.52 -23.94
C ILE A 126 6.24 -5.45 -24.57
N LYS A 127 5.90 -5.60 -25.87
CA LYS A 127 5.01 -4.67 -26.58
C LYS A 127 3.63 -4.62 -25.92
N GLU A 128 3.01 -5.76 -25.69
CA GLU A 128 1.72 -5.83 -25.01
C GLU A 128 1.79 -5.28 -23.57
N SER A 129 2.86 -5.56 -22.85
CA SER A 129 3.10 -5.01 -21.53
C SER A 129 3.16 -3.48 -21.56
N ALA A 130 3.89 -2.89 -22.54
CA ALA A 130 3.95 -1.46 -22.72
C ALA A 130 2.59 -0.85 -23.04
N GLU A 131 1.83 -1.46 -23.94
CA GLU A 131 0.47 -1.05 -24.27
C GLU A 131 -0.45 -1.05 -23.04
N ARG A 132 -0.39 -2.10 -22.19
CA ARG A 132 -1.14 -2.17 -20.94
C ARG A 132 -0.71 -1.08 -19.93
N MET A 133 0.57 -0.73 -19.88
CA MET A 133 1.08 0.30 -18.98
C MET A 133 0.71 1.72 -19.41
N ILE A 134 0.56 1.96 -20.71
CA ILE A 134 0.18 3.28 -21.28
C ILE A 134 -1.34 3.47 -21.14
N ASN A 135 -2.12 2.42 -21.37
CA ASN A 135 -3.57 2.48 -21.32
C ASN A 135 -4.08 2.29 -19.88
N SER A 136 -5.22 2.91 -19.58
CA SER A 136 -5.89 2.67 -18.30
C SER A 136 -6.50 1.28 -18.30
N ILE A 137 -5.97 0.39 -17.47
CA ILE A 137 -6.45 -0.98 -17.34
C ILE A 137 -6.92 -1.28 -15.93
N ASN A 138 -7.79 -2.26 -15.84
CA ASN A 138 -8.17 -2.90 -14.60
C ASN A 138 -7.55 -4.29 -14.53
N TYR A 139 -7.25 -4.75 -13.33
CA TYR A 139 -6.72 -6.08 -13.09
C TYR A 139 -7.71 -6.90 -12.26
N GLY A 140 -7.80 -8.21 -12.55
CA GLY A 140 -8.75 -9.09 -11.87
C GLY A 140 -10.20 -8.87 -12.35
N GLY A 141 -11.15 -9.26 -11.51
CA GLY A 141 -12.59 -9.16 -11.80
C GLY A 141 -13.17 -10.41 -12.44
N ASN A 142 -12.43 -11.52 -12.50
CA ASN A 142 -13.00 -12.82 -12.88
C ASN A 142 -13.73 -13.44 -11.68
N LEU A 143 -15.04 -13.21 -11.59
CA LEU A 143 -15.87 -13.65 -10.48
C LEU A 143 -16.04 -15.19 -10.40
N GLU A 144 -15.75 -15.90 -11.49
CA GLU A 144 -15.81 -17.37 -11.54
C GLU A 144 -14.50 -18.04 -11.13
N SER A 145 -13.43 -17.27 -10.91
CA SER A 145 -12.15 -17.82 -10.48
C SER A 145 -12.25 -18.41 -9.08
N ASP A 146 -11.62 -19.55 -8.85
CA ASP A 146 -11.47 -20.13 -7.51
C ASP A 146 -10.57 -19.28 -6.61
N ASN A 147 -9.67 -18.48 -7.21
CA ASN A 147 -8.80 -17.59 -6.48
C ASN A 147 -9.49 -16.24 -6.19
N ILE A 148 -9.73 -15.95 -4.92
CA ILE A 148 -10.36 -14.70 -4.46
C ILE A 148 -9.60 -13.46 -4.96
N SER A 149 -8.27 -13.50 -5.06
CA SER A 149 -7.48 -12.37 -5.57
C SER A 149 -7.81 -12.04 -7.02
N ASP A 150 -8.13 -13.05 -7.83
CA ASP A 150 -8.48 -12.87 -9.24
C ASP A 150 -9.91 -12.36 -9.42
N ARG A 151 -10.79 -12.61 -8.45
CA ARG A 151 -12.15 -12.06 -8.40
C ARG A 151 -12.21 -10.59 -8.04
N THR A 152 -11.19 -10.10 -7.35
CA THR A 152 -11.14 -8.70 -6.91
C THR A 152 -10.71 -7.78 -8.04
N LYS A 153 -11.58 -6.88 -8.47
CA LYS A 153 -11.25 -5.87 -9.48
C LYS A 153 -10.40 -4.76 -8.90
N VAL A 154 -9.24 -4.52 -9.50
CA VAL A 154 -8.29 -3.47 -9.12
C VAL A 154 -8.19 -2.45 -10.24
N TYR A 155 -8.54 -1.21 -9.95
CA TYR A 155 -8.49 -0.08 -10.90
C TYR A 155 -7.08 0.49 -10.91
N MET A 156 -6.21 -0.03 -11.79
CA MET A 156 -4.81 0.37 -11.82
C MET A 156 -4.56 1.69 -12.54
N GLY A 157 -5.37 1.99 -13.55
CA GLY A 157 -5.07 3.07 -14.48
C GLY A 157 -3.84 2.77 -15.34
N SER A 158 -3.32 3.77 -16.04
CA SER A 158 -2.00 3.69 -16.66
C SER A 158 -0.90 3.86 -15.60
N TRP A 159 0.35 3.51 -15.94
CA TRP A 159 1.49 3.72 -15.03
C TRP A 159 1.58 5.19 -14.57
N SER A 160 1.46 6.13 -15.52
CA SER A 160 1.54 7.56 -15.22
C SER A 160 0.34 8.08 -14.43
N SER A 161 -0.89 7.63 -14.75
CA SER A 161 -2.09 8.05 -14.01
C SER A 161 -2.08 7.50 -12.59
N ASN A 162 -1.62 6.26 -12.39
CA ASN A 162 -1.44 5.67 -11.07
C ASN A 162 -0.47 6.51 -10.22
N PHE A 163 0.73 6.78 -10.75
CA PHE A 163 1.73 7.60 -10.06
C PHE A 163 1.21 9.01 -9.73
N ASN A 164 0.64 9.70 -10.72
CA ASN A 164 0.17 11.08 -10.53
C ASN A 164 -1.01 11.17 -9.57
N SER A 165 -1.88 10.17 -9.56
CA SER A 165 -3.01 10.14 -8.63
C SER A 165 -2.54 10.11 -7.16
N TRP A 166 -1.59 9.24 -6.83
CA TRP A 166 -1.05 9.15 -5.47
C TRP A 166 -0.17 10.34 -5.10
N LYS A 167 0.55 10.94 -6.06
CA LYS A 167 1.28 12.19 -5.84
C LYS A 167 0.35 13.33 -5.45
N SER A 168 -0.91 13.29 -5.85
CA SER A 168 -1.94 14.27 -5.46
C SER A 168 -2.59 14.00 -4.09
N PHE A 169 -2.10 13.03 -3.33
CA PHE A 169 -2.58 12.78 -1.96
C PHE A 169 -2.38 14.02 -1.09
N LYS A 170 -3.47 14.74 -0.84
CA LYS A 170 -3.48 16.18 -0.47
C LYS A 170 -3.14 16.49 0.98
N SER A 171 -2.76 15.53 1.80
CA SER A 171 -2.44 15.83 3.19
C SER A 171 -0.95 16.17 3.34
N PRO A 172 -0.59 17.40 3.69
CA PRO A 172 0.81 17.77 3.93
C PRO A 172 1.48 16.83 4.94
N GLY A 173 2.68 16.35 4.61
CA GLY A 173 3.43 15.44 5.49
C GLY A 173 2.90 13.99 5.56
N LYS A 174 1.83 13.65 4.83
CA LYS A 174 1.22 12.31 4.86
C LYS A 174 1.50 11.47 3.61
N TYR A 175 2.46 11.87 2.79
CA TYR A 175 2.88 11.16 1.58
C TYR A 175 4.40 10.99 1.57
N LEU A 176 4.84 9.76 1.34
CA LEU A 176 6.25 9.40 1.12
C LEU A 176 6.40 8.73 -0.25
N LEU A 177 7.29 9.25 -1.08
CA LEU A 177 7.71 8.60 -2.32
C LEU A 177 8.96 7.76 -2.06
N VAL A 178 8.90 6.47 -2.37
CA VAL A 178 10.01 5.53 -2.29
C VAL A 178 10.36 5.06 -3.71
N LYS A 179 11.59 5.30 -4.16
CA LYS A 179 12.07 4.74 -5.42
C LYS A 179 12.60 3.33 -5.19
N TYR A 180 12.17 2.40 -6.02
CA TYR A 180 12.67 1.02 -5.97
C TYR A 180 14.19 0.94 -6.12
N GLU A 181 14.74 1.78 -6.97
CA GLU A 181 16.18 1.87 -7.23
C GLU A 181 16.95 2.26 -5.97
N ASP A 182 16.45 3.23 -5.19
CA ASP A 182 17.07 3.63 -3.90
C ASP A 182 16.99 2.48 -2.90
N LEU A 183 15.87 1.75 -2.88
CA LEU A 183 15.68 0.59 -2.00
C LEU A 183 16.64 -0.58 -2.33
N ILE A 184 17.06 -0.71 -3.58
CA ILE A 184 18.04 -1.74 -3.99
C ILE A 184 19.47 -1.26 -3.74
N ASN A 185 19.78 0.00 -4.02
CA ASN A 185 21.12 0.57 -3.91
C ASN A 185 21.52 0.84 -2.45
N ASP A 186 20.58 1.31 -1.63
CA ASP A 186 20.79 1.61 -0.21
C ASP A 186 19.54 1.23 0.59
N LYS A 187 19.39 -0.07 0.81
CA LYS A 187 18.22 -0.66 1.46
C LYS A 187 18.04 -0.13 2.88
N GLU A 188 19.12 -0.05 3.63
CA GLU A 188 19.09 0.35 5.03
C GLU A 188 18.58 1.78 5.15
N LYS A 189 19.24 2.73 4.52
CA LYS A 189 18.85 4.14 4.51
C LYS A 189 17.42 4.35 4.03
N THR A 190 17.04 3.69 2.94
CA THR A 190 15.68 3.83 2.40
C THR A 190 14.63 3.25 3.34
N PHE A 191 14.94 2.11 3.98
CA PHE A 191 14.03 1.54 4.97
C PHE A 191 13.89 2.41 6.21
N TYR A 192 14.97 3.04 6.68
CA TYR A 192 14.91 4.03 7.75
C TYR A 192 14.02 5.24 7.40
N GLN A 193 14.10 5.74 6.18
CA GLN A 193 13.19 6.81 5.74
C GLN A 193 11.71 6.38 5.85
N ILE A 194 11.41 5.13 5.49
CA ILE A 194 10.06 4.57 5.63
C ILE A 194 9.65 4.52 7.12
N LEU A 195 10.51 4.01 7.99
CA LEU A 195 10.23 3.91 9.44
C LEU A 195 10.02 5.28 10.07
N ASN A 196 10.89 6.25 9.76
CA ASN A 196 10.76 7.63 10.23
C ASN A 196 9.46 8.28 9.76
N PHE A 197 9.05 8.02 8.52
CA PHE A 197 7.77 8.50 8.02
C PHE A 197 6.59 7.92 8.80
N ILE A 198 6.59 6.61 9.06
CA ILE A 198 5.55 5.93 9.84
C ILE A 198 5.51 6.50 11.27
N HIS A 199 6.67 6.74 11.87
CA HIS A 199 6.76 7.35 13.20
C HIS A 199 6.18 8.77 13.23
N LYS A 200 6.47 9.60 12.23
CA LYS A 200 5.86 10.94 12.09
C LYS A 200 4.34 10.87 11.96
N LEU A 201 3.83 9.92 11.16
CA LEU A 201 2.38 9.71 11.03
C LEU A 201 1.74 9.31 12.36
N LYS A 202 2.39 8.45 13.16
CA LYS A 202 1.91 8.08 14.49
C LYS A 202 1.83 9.29 15.41
N ASN A 203 2.90 10.08 15.50
CA ASN A 203 2.95 11.27 16.35
C ASN A 203 1.89 12.29 15.92
N TYR A 204 1.68 12.45 14.61
CA TYR A 204 0.58 13.26 14.09
C TYR A 204 -0.77 12.75 14.62
N ALA A 205 -1.05 11.46 14.49
CA ALA A 205 -2.33 10.89 14.94
C ALA A 205 -2.55 11.12 16.45
N ILE A 206 -1.55 10.91 17.29
CA ILE A 206 -1.61 11.15 18.74
C ILE A 206 -1.90 12.62 19.03
N ASN A 207 -1.24 13.55 18.37
CA ASN A 207 -1.43 14.99 18.58
C ASN A 207 -2.84 15.48 18.18
N TYR A 208 -3.55 14.74 17.34
CA TYR A 208 -4.95 15.00 16.96
C TYR A 208 -5.97 14.17 17.75
N GLY A 209 -5.56 13.60 18.90
CA GLY A 209 -6.46 12.87 19.80
C GLY A 209 -6.91 11.50 19.26
N ILE A 210 -6.21 10.98 18.25
CA ILE A 210 -6.40 9.61 17.79
C ILE A 210 -5.56 8.74 18.71
N GLU A 211 -6.22 8.06 19.66
CA GLU A 211 -5.55 7.07 20.50
C GLU A 211 -4.98 5.96 19.61
N ILE A 212 -3.67 5.79 19.62
CA ILE A 212 -3.00 4.66 18.99
C ILE A 212 -2.41 3.80 20.11
N SER A 213 -3.24 2.90 20.62
CA SER A 213 -2.89 2.04 21.74
C SER A 213 -2.14 0.77 21.35
N SER A 214 -2.19 0.39 20.08
CA SER A 214 -1.55 -0.85 19.63
C SER A 214 -0.93 -0.73 18.24
N VAL A 215 0.29 -0.25 18.19
CA VAL A 215 1.24 -0.72 17.19
C VAL A 215 2.06 -1.78 17.93
N PRO A 216 2.06 -3.05 17.52
CA PRO A 216 2.58 -4.17 18.33
C PRO A 216 4.04 -4.08 18.80
N TRP A 217 4.73 -3.00 18.56
CA TRP A 217 6.16 -2.81 18.80
C TRP A 217 6.54 -1.42 19.30
N LEU A 218 5.56 -0.57 19.63
CA LEU A 218 5.80 0.78 20.19
C LEU A 218 5.71 0.80 21.71
N ASP A 219 5.72 -0.37 22.32
CA ASP A 219 5.88 -0.54 23.78
C ASP A 219 7.33 -0.36 24.28
N GLY A 220 8.25 0.07 23.41
CA GLY A 220 9.65 0.30 23.77
C GLY A 220 10.52 -0.96 23.78
N THR A 221 10.01 -2.11 23.37
CA THR A 221 10.75 -3.39 23.39
C THR A 221 11.64 -3.62 22.17
N LYS A 222 11.45 -2.87 21.07
CA LYS A 222 12.41 -2.86 19.95
C LYS A 222 13.14 -1.52 19.91
N PRO A 223 14.46 -1.52 19.73
CA PRO A 223 15.22 -0.28 19.69
C PRO A 223 14.68 0.63 18.60
N ILE A 224 14.22 1.82 18.97
CA ILE A 224 14.11 2.93 18.05
C ILE A 224 15.54 3.17 17.63
N ILE A 225 15.89 2.83 16.40
CA ILE A 225 17.19 3.19 15.84
C ILE A 225 17.11 4.69 15.65
N ASP A 226 17.73 5.41 16.60
CA ASP A 226 17.81 6.85 16.56
C ASP A 226 18.83 7.22 15.47
N LEU A 227 18.32 7.66 14.34
CA LEU A 227 19.14 8.04 13.18
C LEU A 227 19.76 9.42 13.31
N ASP A 228 19.36 10.20 14.32
CA ASP A 228 19.96 11.51 14.57
C ASP A 228 21.30 11.41 15.33
N THR A 229 21.72 10.20 15.74
CA THR A 229 22.95 10.01 16.53
C THR A 229 24.15 9.49 15.74
N ASN A 230 24.08 9.36 14.42
CA ASN A 230 25.24 9.05 13.57
C ASN A 230 25.96 10.31 13.05
N GLU A 231 25.95 11.40 13.79
CA GLU A 231 27.00 12.40 13.69
C GLU A 231 28.12 12.03 14.65
N ASN A 232 29.24 11.56 14.05
CA ASN A 232 30.56 11.51 14.65
C ASN A 232 30.77 10.61 15.89
N LYS A 233 31.09 9.34 15.62
CA LYS A 233 32.20 8.71 16.39
C LYS A 233 33.16 8.08 15.39
N THR A 234 34.25 8.81 15.20
CA THR A 234 35.53 8.38 14.62
C THR A 234 36.07 7.11 15.26
#